data_06ca2ba02367b7b5b73d2d0b34016434
#
_entry.id   06ca2ba02367b7b5b73d2d0b34016434
#
_cell.length_a   1.000
_cell.length_b   1.000
_cell.length_c   1.000
_cell.angle_alpha   90.00
_cell.angle_beta   90.00
_cell.angle_gamma   90.00
#
_symmetry.space_group_name_H-M   'P 1'
#
loop_
_entity.id
_entity.type
_entity.pdbx_description
1 polymer ?
#
loop_
_entity_poly.entity_id
_entity_poly.type
_entity_poly.pdbx_seq_one_letter_code
_entity_poly.pdbx_strand_id
1 'polypeptide(L)'
;MANKSYYIKVKPLLEKELKMYETLEKIYDDEAVNSIYNSLSEERKCLVKPVMACPDEILRRWDEEIYEINQKYSENMVYKTDQGEMVRSKSELIIANILYKNREMLKYKYERPLEVMIEGYTQTIYPDFTILNVRTGKLVYWEHAGRMDDPRYAANFVKKINTYIDNGIIPGKNLIVTYETVNSPIVIQHIQLQIEILKQNMMIFP
;
A
#
# COMPACT_ATOMS: atom_id res chain seq x y z
N MET A 1 -45.71 -2.59 -5.04
CA MET A 1 -46.09 -1.87 -3.78
C MET A 1 -45.11 -2.08 -2.63
N ALA A 2 -44.58 -3.29 -2.37
CA ALA A 2 -43.66 -3.58 -1.26
C ALA A 2 -42.37 -2.71 -1.26
N ASN A 3 -41.70 -2.53 -2.41
CA ASN A 3 -40.48 -1.73 -2.51
C ASN A 3 -40.69 -0.26 -2.12
N LYS A 4 -41.82 0.34 -2.53
CA LYS A 4 -42.12 1.73 -2.17
C LYS A 4 -42.31 1.92 -0.67
N SER A 5 -42.99 0.99 0.00
CA SER A 5 -43.16 1.00 1.45
C SER A 5 -41.84 0.80 2.21
N TYR A 6 -40.95 -0.04 1.70
CA TYR A 6 -39.62 -0.25 2.24
C TYR A 6 -38.77 1.04 2.16
N TYR A 7 -38.69 1.68 0.97
CA TYR A 7 -37.91 2.91 0.79
C TYR A 7 -38.42 4.07 1.62
N ILE A 8 -39.73 4.21 1.81
CA ILE A 8 -40.32 5.25 2.68
C ILE A 8 -39.84 5.08 4.13
N LYS A 9 -39.65 3.85 4.61
CA LYS A 9 -39.18 3.56 5.98
C LYS A 9 -37.67 3.69 6.13
N VAL A 10 -36.90 3.35 5.10
CA VAL A 10 -35.43 3.36 5.13
C VAL A 10 -34.86 4.75 4.92
N LYS A 11 -35.49 5.55 4.05
CA LYS A 11 -35.01 6.90 3.70
C LYS A 11 -34.73 7.80 4.93
N PRO A 12 -35.65 7.95 5.92
CA PRO A 12 -35.39 8.81 7.07
C PRO A 12 -34.25 8.30 7.98
N LEU A 13 -34.01 6.97 8.00
CA LEU A 13 -32.89 6.40 8.73
C LEU A 13 -31.56 6.76 8.08
N LEU A 14 -31.47 6.60 6.75
CA LEU A 14 -30.28 6.98 5.99
C LEU A 14 -30.01 8.49 6.03
N GLU A 15 -31.06 9.31 5.98
CA GLU A 15 -30.93 10.78 6.12
C GLU A 15 -30.41 11.18 7.50
N LYS A 16 -30.80 10.45 8.56
CA LYS A 16 -30.29 10.66 9.91
C LYS A 16 -28.81 10.25 10.02
N GLU A 17 -28.43 9.12 9.46
CA GLU A 17 -27.04 8.66 9.41
C GLU A 17 -26.19 9.66 8.63
N LEU A 18 -26.63 10.12 7.45
CA LEU A 18 -25.93 11.10 6.66
C LEU A 18 -25.65 12.40 7.44
N LYS A 19 -26.65 12.94 8.11
CA LYS A 19 -26.48 14.12 8.98
C LYS A 19 -25.49 13.91 10.11
N MET A 20 -25.42 12.69 10.64
CA MET A 20 -24.47 12.35 11.68
C MET A 20 -23.04 12.34 11.13
N TYR A 21 -22.82 11.78 9.94
CA TYR A 21 -21.53 11.81 9.25
C TYR A 21 -21.10 13.24 8.87
N GLU A 22 -22.01 14.06 8.33
CA GLU A 22 -21.75 15.47 8.03
C GLU A 22 -21.38 16.29 9.28
N THR A 23 -21.95 15.93 10.44
CA THR A 23 -21.61 16.58 11.70
C THR A 23 -20.24 16.12 12.21
N LEU A 24 -19.93 14.81 12.12
CA LEU A 24 -18.63 14.26 12.45
C LEU A 24 -17.53 14.87 11.58
N GLU A 25 -17.74 15.00 10.29
CA GLU A 25 -16.79 15.59 9.35
C GLU A 25 -16.45 17.04 9.71
N LYS A 26 -17.42 17.82 10.22
CA LYS A 26 -17.21 19.21 10.66
C LYS A 26 -16.48 19.35 11.99
N ILE A 27 -16.59 18.36 12.87
CA ILE A 27 -16.00 18.37 14.23
C ILE A 27 -14.65 17.65 14.22
N TYR A 28 -14.47 16.71 13.31
CA TYR A 28 -13.27 15.89 13.23
C TYR A 28 -12.12 16.72 12.65
N ASP A 29 -11.13 16.95 13.48
CA ASP A 29 -9.88 17.59 13.11
C ASP A 29 -8.76 16.53 13.22
N ASP A 30 -8.41 15.94 12.10
CA ASP A 30 -7.36 14.92 12.00
C ASP A 30 -5.95 15.51 12.21
N GLU A 31 -5.82 16.84 12.15
CA GLU A 31 -4.57 17.54 12.41
C GLU A 31 -4.40 17.99 13.86
N ALA A 32 -5.47 18.01 14.66
CA ALA A 32 -5.41 18.54 16.02
C ALA A 32 -4.34 17.84 16.89
N VAL A 33 -4.24 16.52 16.84
CA VAL A 33 -3.22 15.74 17.56
C VAL A 33 -1.82 15.98 16.99
N ASN A 34 -1.71 16.05 15.66
CA ASN A 34 -0.46 16.31 14.97
C ASN A 34 0.05 17.73 15.22
N SER A 35 -0.84 18.73 15.29
CA SER A 35 -0.48 20.12 15.60
C SER A 35 0.17 20.26 16.98
N ILE A 36 -0.28 19.49 17.97
CA ILE A 36 0.33 19.45 19.31
C ILE A 36 1.76 18.92 19.23
N TYR A 37 1.96 17.78 18.52
CA TYR A 37 3.29 17.22 18.35
C TYR A 37 4.21 18.17 17.54
N ASN A 38 3.71 18.77 16.47
CA ASN A 38 4.46 19.68 15.63
C ASN A 38 4.86 20.99 16.34
N SER A 39 4.10 21.40 17.35
CA SER A 39 4.42 22.57 18.19
C SER A 39 5.58 22.33 19.18
N LEU A 40 6.03 21.09 19.37
CA LEU A 40 7.18 20.77 20.22
C LEU A 40 8.48 21.20 19.55
N SER A 41 9.49 21.59 20.36
CA SER A 41 10.85 21.78 19.86
C SER A 41 11.45 20.45 19.39
N GLU A 42 12.43 20.47 18.49
CA GLU A 42 13.07 19.27 17.94
C GLU A 42 13.66 18.37 19.04
N GLU A 43 14.24 18.98 20.10
CA GLU A 43 14.78 18.22 21.24
C GLU A 43 13.67 17.47 21.99
N ARG A 44 12.47 18.06 22.09
CA ARG A 44 11.33 17.42 22.73
C ARG A 44 10.70 16.35 21.85
N LYS A 45 10.62 16.57 20.54
CA LYS A 45 10.15 15.56 19.57
C LYS A 45 10.95 14.27 19.65
N CYS A 46 12.28 14.36 19.86
CA CYS A 46 13.15 13.18 20.04
C CYS A 46 12.82 12.34 21.30
N LEU A 47 12.19 12.95 22.31
CA LEU A 47 11.86 12.31 23.59
C LEU A 47 10.43 11.78 23.66
N VAL A 48 9.57 12.16 22.70
CA VAL A 48 8.15 11.84 22.69
C VAL A 48 7.85 10.86 21.58
N LYS A 49 7.24 9.73 21.92
CA LYS A 49 6.64 8.86 20.92
C LYS A 49 5.21 9.38 20.64
N PRO A 50 4.93 9.94 19.45
CA PRO A 50 3.60 10.48 19.17
C PRO A 50 2.56 9.36 19.26
N VAL A 51 1.39 9.69 19.81
CA VAL A 51 0.24 8.77 19.96
C VAL A 51 -0.30 8.38 18.58
N MET A 52 -0.28 9.32 17.64
CA MET A 52 -0.52 9.07 16.23
C MET A 52 0.77 9.39 15.47
N ALA A 53 1.14 8.53 14.55
CA ALA A 53 2.31 8.80 13.74
C ALA A 53 2.07 10.08 12.92
N CYS A 54 2.89 11.10 13.17
CA CYS A 54 2.82 12.35 12.40
C CYS A 54 3.12 12.04 10.93
N PRO A 55 2.24 12.38 9.98
CA PRO A 55 2.46 12.12 8.56
C PRO A 55 3.81 12.66 8.09
N ASP A 56 4.21 13.84 8.51
CA ASP A 56 5.49 14.47 8.15
C ASP A 56 6.69 13.66 8.63
N GLU A 57 6.63 13.10 9.85
CA GLU A 57 7.69 12.27 10.39
C GLU A 57 7.79 10.92 9.67
N ILE A 58 6.65 10.31 9.31
CA ILE A 58 6.62 9.08 8.51
C ILE A 58 7.22 9.36 7.13
N LEU A 59 6.83 10.46 6.49
CA LEU A 59 7.33 10.86 5.18
C LEU A 59 8.83 11.14 5.23
N ARG A 60 9.28 11.89 6.25
CA ARG A 60 10.70 12.18 6.43
C ARG A 60 11.51 10.89 6.58
N ARG A 61 11.10 9.97 7.46
CA ARG A 61 11.76 8.66 7.64
C ARG A 61 11.73 7.83 6.36
N TRP A 62 10.62 7.86 5.64
CA TRP A 62 10.50 7.17 4.37
C TRP A 62 11.48 7.71 3.34
N ASP A 63 11.60 9.02 3.21
CA ASP A 63 12.48 9.65 2.21
C ASP A 63 13.97 9.51 2.58
N GLU A 64 14.31 9.54 3.86
CA GLU A 64 15.68 9.39 4.38
C GLU A 64 16.15 7.92 4.44
N GLU A 65 15.23 6.95 4.39
CA GLU A 65 15.59 5.53 4.51
C GLU A 65 16.42 5.05 3.32
N ILE A 66 17.66 4.68 3.60
CA ILE A 66 18.57 4.02 2.67
C ILE A 66 18.47 2.51 2.91
N TYR A 67 18.30 1.73 1.87
CA TYR A 67 18.25 0.28 1.94
C TYR A 67 18.94 -0.37 0.74
N GLU A 68 19.36 -1.61 0.90
CA GLU A 68 19.90 -2.41 -0.19
C GLU A 68 18.79 -3.23 -0.83
N ILE A 69 18.67 -3.09 -2.14
CA ILE A 69 17.77 -3.93 -2.93
C ILE A 69 18.31 -5.36 -3.04
N ASN A 70 17.46 -6.29 -3.44
CA ASN A 70 17.84 -7.68 -3.64
C ASN A 70 18.96 -7.81 -4.70
N GLN A 71 20.13 -8.27 -4.28
CA GLN A 71 21.30 -8.45 -5.17
C GLN A 71 21.21 -9.70 -6.06
N LYS A 72 20.25 -10.61 -5.78
CA LYS A 72 20.05 -11.79 -6.64
C LYS A 72 19.59 -11.35 -8.02
N TYR A 73 20.30 -11.82 -9.05
CA TYR A 73 19.98 -11.53 -10.46
C TYR A 73 19.99 -10.02 -10.79
N SER A 74 20.95 -9.28 -10.23
CA SER A 74 21.12 -7.82 -10.52
C SER A 74 21.34 -7.54 -12.01
N GLU A 75 21.86 -8.49 -12.76
CA GLU A 75 22.01 -8.45 -14.22
C GLU A 75 20.69 -8.34 -14.99
N ASN A 76 19.57 -8.69 -14.37
CA ASN A 76 18.24 -8.60 -14.97
C ASN A 76 17.59 -7.21 -14.79
N MET A 77 18.23 -6.29 -14.07
CA MET A 77 17.75 -4.92 -13.88
C MET A 77 18.04 -4.07 -15.12
N VAL A 78 17.14 -4.12 -16.10
CA VAL A 78 17.36 -3.54 -17.43
C VAL A 78 16.38 -2.42 -17.81
N TYR A 79 15.31 -2.23 -17.04
CA TYR A 79 14.29 -1.24 -17.34
C TYR A 79 14.37 -0.07 -16.34
N LYS A 80 14.58 1.16 -16.86
CA LYS A 80 14.64 2.37 -16.04
C LYS A 80 13.26 2.99 -15.87
N THR A 81 12.85 3.21 -14.63
CA THR A 81 11.56 3.83 -14.31
C THR A 81 11.58 5.36 -14.42
N ASP A 82 10.41 5.98 -14.37
CA ASP A 82 10.27 7.45 -14.35
C ASP A 82 10.84 8.05 -13.04
N GLN A 83 10.90 7.28 -11.94
CA GLN A 83 11.56 7.67 -10.68
C GLN A 83 13.09 7.56 -10.76
N GLY A 84 13.61 6.77 -11.68
CA GLY A 84 15.04 6.65 -11.98
C GLY A 84 15.70 5.35 -11.55
N GLU A 85 15.03 4.49 -10.76
CA GLU A 85 15.54 3.18 -10.40
C GLU A 85 15.42 2.17 -11.56
N MET A 86 16.19 1.09 -11.47
CA MET A 86 16.16 -0.01 -12.41
C MET A 86 15.28 -1.14 -11.88
N VAL A 87 14.44 -1.72 -12.75
CA VAL A 87 13.57 -2.86 -12.44
C VAL A 87 13.82 -4.03 -13.40
N ARG A 88 13.33 -5.22 -13.05
CA ARG A 88 13.68 -6.47 -13.75
C ARG A 88 12.77 -6.79 -14.93
N SER A 89 11.53 -6.30 -14.93
CA SER A 89 10.54 -6.65 -15.95
C SER A 89 9.80 -5.43 -16.50
N LYS A 90 9.20 -5.58 -17.67
CA LYS A 90 8.31 -4.56 -18.26
C LYS A 90 7.06 -4.35 -17.42
N SER A 91 6.55 -5.40 -16.79
CA SER A 91 5.37 -5.32 -15.93
C SER A 91 5.65 -4.52 -14.66
N GLU A 92 6.83 -4.72 -14.04
CA GLU A 92 7.29 -3.90 -12.92
C GLU A 92 7.50 -2.43 -13.35
N LEU A 93 8.07 -2.17 -14.54
CA LEU A 93 8.20 -0.83 -15.09
C LEU A 93 6.85 -0.12 -15.21
N ILE A 94 5.82 -0.82 -15.72
CA ILE A 94 4.46 -0.28 -15.85
C ILE A 94 3.89 0.05 -14.48
N ILE A 95 3.99 -0.86 -13.51
CA ILE A 95 3.50 -0.66 -12.14
C ILE A 95 4.21 0.52 -11.49
N ALA A 96 5.55 0.55 -11.54
CA ALA A 96 6.39 1.62 -10.99
C ALA A 96 5.98 3.00 -11.53
N ASN A 97 5.85 3.12 -12.85
CA ASN A 97 5.51 4.40 -13.48
C ASN A 97 4.07 4.86 -13.16
N ILE A 98 3.12 3.93 -12.99
CA ILE A 98 1.77 4.28 -12.54
C ILE A 98 1.81 4.73 -11.07
N LEU A 99 2.55 4.05 -10.20
CA LEU A 99 2.76 4.46 -8.80
C LEU A 99 3.41 5.85 -8.74
N TYR A 100 4.47 6.09 -9.51
CA TYR A 100 5.15 7.38 -9.56
C TYR A 100 4.26 8.54 -10.01
N LYS A 101 3.35 8.32 -10.96
CA LYS A 101 2.33 9.31 -11.36
C LYS A 101 1.37 9.69 -10.23
N ASN A 102 1.23 8.82 -9.22
CA ASN A 102 0.37 9.03 -8.06
C ASN A 102 1.16 9.33 -6.77
N ARG A 103 2.43 9.74 -6.88
CA ARG A 103 3.38 9.92 -5.76
C ARG A 103 2.96 10.94 -4.69
N GLU A 104 2.05 11.83 -5.00
CA GLU A 104 1.49 12.76 -4.01
C GLU A 104 0.64 12.05 -2.95
N MET A 105 0.04 10.92 -3.32
CA MET A 105 -0.80 10.10 -2.44
C MET A 105 -0.15 8.79 -2.04
N LEU A 106 0.66 8.21 -2.93
CA LEU A 106 1.26 6.88 -2.80
C LEU A 106 2.75 6.95 -3.13
N LYS A 107 3.61 6.95 -2.14
CA LYS A 107 5.05 6.78 -2.36
C LYS A 107 5.38 5.29 -2.40
N TYR A 108 6.36 4.89 -3.21
CA TYR A 108 6.76 3.49 -3.26
C TYR A 108 8.28 3.33 -3.16
N LYS A 109 8.70 2.14 -2.75
CA LYS A 109 10.07 1.66 -2.79
C LYS A 109 10.08 0.29 -3.46
N TYR A 110 10.98 0.12 -4.42
CA TYR A 110 11.18 -1.11 -5.17
C TYR A 110 12.10 -2.05 -4.38
N GLU A 111 11.72 -3.33 -4.26
CA GLU A 111 12.47 -4.38 -3.53
C GLU A 111 12.99 -3.92 -2.14
N ARG A 112 12.20 -3.15 -1.40
CA ARG A 112 12.53 -2.79 -0.02
C ARG A 112 12.53 -4.03 0.86
N PRO A 113 13.62 -4.30 1.63
CA PRO A 113 13.70 -5.49 2.48
C PRO A 113 12.59 -5.50 3.54
N LEU A 114 12.00 -6.65 3.73
CA LEU A 114 10.96 -6.93 4.71
C LEU A 114 11.36 -8.13 5.56
N GLU A 115 11.49 -7.93 6.86
CA GLU A 115 11.72 -9.02 7.80
C GLU A 115 10.41 -9.77 8.07
N VAL A 116 10.46 -11.08 7.97
CA VAL A 116 9.35 -12.01 8.22
C VAL A 116 9.81 -13.20 9.03
N MET A 117 8.90 -13.82 9.76
CA MET A 117 9.16 -15.07 10.49
C MET A 117 8.84 -16.26 9.58
N ILE A 118 9.83 -17.13 9.38
CA ILE A 118 9.68 -18.39 8.64
C ILE A 118 10.22 -19.50 9.54
N GLU A 119 9.38 -20.47 9.90
CA GLU A 119 9.75 -21.62 10.75
C GLU A 119 10.42 -21.21 12.07
N GLY A 120 10.01 -20.08 12.66
CA GLY A 120 10.56 -19.58 13.91
C GLY A 120 11.85 -18.75 13.78
N TYR A 121 12.34 -18.50 12.58
CA TYR A 121 13.51 -17.66 12.30
C TYR A 121 13.14 -16.41 11.53
N THR A 122 13.78 -15.29 11.84
CA THR A 122 13.67 -14.06 11.06
C THR A 122 14.41 -14.22 9.75
N GLN A 123 13.73 -13.97 8.64
CA GLN A 123 14.29 -13.97 7.30
C GLN A 123 13.89 -12.69 6.57
N THR A 124 14.73 -12.25 5.65
CA THR A 124 14.46 -11.09 4.81
C THR A 124 13.88 -11.55 3.47
N ILE A 125 12.72 -11.00 3.13
CA ILE A 125 12.11 -11.13 1.79
C ILE A 125 12.00 -9.75 1.15
N TYR A 126 11.78 -9.75 -0.15
CA TYR A 126 11.73 -8.52 -0.95
C TYR A 126 10.39 -8.51 -1.71
N PRO A 127 9.41 -7.73 -1.26
CA PRO A 127 8.24 -7.39 -2.07
C PRO A 127 8.67 -6.65 -3.33
N ASP A 128 8.01 -6.85 -4.46
CA ASP A 128 8.32 -6.07 -5.66
C ASP A 128 8.16 -4.57 -5.38
N PHE A 129 7.09 -4.19 -4.69
CA PHE A 129 6.91 -2.82 -4.22
C PHE A 129 6.39 -2.79 -2.77
N THR A 130 6.99 -1.91 -1.97
CA THR A 130 6.42 -1.45 -0.71
C THR A 130 5.85 -0.06 -0.94
N ILE A 131 4.57 0.14 -0.67
CA ILE A 131 3.84 1.37 -0.95
C ILE A 131 3.46 2.01 0.37
N LEU A 132 3.84 3.28 0.55
CA LEU A 132 3.39 4.12 1.64
C LEU A 132 2.20 4.96 1.19
N ASN A 133 1.09 4.82 1.88
CA ASN A 133 0.00 5.76 1.79
C ASN A 133 0.37 7.04 2.56
N VAL A 134 0.55 8.13 1.84
CA VAL A 134 1.04 9.41 2.39
C VAL A 134 0.12 9.95 3.48
N ARG A 135 -1.19 9.81 3.31
CA ARG A 135 -2.18 10.34 4.24
C ARG A 135 -2.29 9.53 5.53
N THR A 136 -2.29 8.21 5.43
CA THR A 136 -2.54 7.32 6.58
C THR A 136 -1.28 6.78 7.24
N GLY A 137 -0.12 6.92 6.58
CA GLY A 137 1.14 6.31 7.00
C GLY A 137 1.15 4.78 6.92
N LYS A 138 0.10 4.17 6.38
CA LYS A 138 0.00 2.70 6.27
C LYS A 138 0.81 2.18 5.09
N LEU A 139 1.42 1.01 5.30
CA LEU A 139 2.14 0.29 4.25
C LEU A 139 1.25 -0.73 3.58
N VAL A 140 1.36 -0.83 2.27
CA VAL A 140 0.79 -1.87 1.42
C VAL A 140 1.90 -2.47 0.58
N TYR A 141 1.91 -3.78 0.46
CA TYR A 141 2.87 -4.50 -0.36
C TYR A 141 2.24 -4.87 -1.71
N TRP A 142 3.06 -4.98 -2.74
CA TRP A 142 2.62 -5.41 -4.05
C TRP A 142 3.56 -6.48 -4.58
N GLU A 143 2.99 -7.57 -5.04
CA GLU A 143 3.66 -8.67 -5.73
C GLU A 143 3.09 -8.84 -7.12
N HIS A 144 3.95 -8.95 -8.11
CA HIS A 144 3.58 -9.24 -9.48
C HIS A 144 4.17 -10.59 -9.96
N ALA A 145 3.31 -11.56 -10.17
CA ALA A 145 3.70 -12.89 -10.65
C ALA A 145 3.73 -12.94 -12.18
N GLY A 146 4.89 -12.68 -12.76
CA GLY A 146 5.08 -12.54 -14.22
C GLY A 146 5.14 -13.84 -15.02
N ARG A 147 5.07 -15.03 -14.39
CA ARG A 147 5.30 -16.32 -15.08
C ARG A 147 4.41 -17.44 -14.53
N MET A 148 3.11 -17.16 -14.37
CA MET A 148 2.18 -18.12 -13.76
C MET A 148 1.88 -19.37 -14.62
N ASP A 149 2.31 -19.37 -15.85
CA ASP A 149 2.32 -20.54 -16.75
C ASP A 149 3.51 -21.48 -16.53
N ASP A 150 4.53 -21.08 -15.76
CA ASP A 150 5.62 -21.97 -15.31
C ASP A 150 5.20 -22.65 -13.99
N PRO A 151 5.01 -24.01 -13.97
CA PRO A 151 4.53 -24.68 -12.77
C PRO A 151 5.45 -24.57 -11.56
N ARG A 152 6.78 -24.49 -11.77
CA ARG A 152 7.76 -24.34 -10.69
C ARG A 152 7.70 -22.92 -10.10
N TYR A 153 7.60 -21.92 -10.97
CA TYR A 153 7.44 -20.54 -10.56
C TYR A 153 6.14 -20.35 -9.79
N ALA A 154 5.02 -20.85 -10.31
CA ALA A 154 3.71 -20.77 -9.66
C ALA A 154 3.71 -21.44 -8.27
N ALA A 155 4.32 -22.63 -8.14
CA ALA A 155 4.44 -23.30 -6.84
C ALA A 155 5.26 -22.48 -5.82
N ASN A 156 6.36 -21.85 -6.26
CA ASN A 156 7.17 -20.99 -5.41
C ASN A 156 6.44 -19.69 -5.05
N PHE A 157 5.66 -19.13 -5.97
CA PHE A 157 4.85 -17.96 -5.72
C PHE A 157 3.77 -18.24 -4.66
N VAL A 158 3.09 -19.39 -4.73
CA VAL A 158 2.13 -19.80 -3.68
C VAL A 158 2.81 -19.89 -2.31
N LYS A 159 4.02 -20.45 -2.22
CA LYS A 159 4.78 -20.48 -0.96
C LYS A 159 5.10 -19.06 -0.47
N LYS A 160 5.51 -18.16 -1.35
CA LYS A 160 5.78 -16.76 -1.02
C LYS A 160 4.53 -16.07 -0.46
N ILE A 161 3.36 -16.27 -1.08
CA ILE A 161 2.08 -15.72 -0.60
C ILE A 161 1.71 -16.29 0.77
N ASN A 162 1.88 -17.60 1.00
CA ASN A 162 1.64 -18.18 2.31
C ASN A 162 2.57 -17.58 3.38
N THR A 163 3.84 -17.36 3.06
CA THR A 163 4.77 -16.65 3.97
C THR A 163 4.26 -15.25 4.33
N TYR A 164 3.72 -14.49 3.37
CA TYR A 164 3.08 -13.21 3.66
C TYR A 164 1.91 -13.36 4.63
N ILE A 165 1.00 -14.30 4.36
CA ILE A 165 -0.19 -14.55 5.17
C ILE A 165 0.18 -14.93 6.60
N ASP A 166 1.15 -15.83 6.79
CA ASP A 166 1.66 -16.26 8.09
C ASP A 166 2.24 -15.09 8.90
N ASN A 167 2.67 -14.03 8.23
CA ASN A 167 3.18 -12.80 8.82
C ASN A 167 2.16 -11.65 8.86
N GLY A 168 0.86 -11.93 8.69
CA GLY A 168 -0.21 -10.94 8.79
C GLY A 168 -0.32 -10.01 7.58
N ILE A 169 0.36 -10.34 6.47
CA ILE A 169 0.32 -9.59 5.21
C ILE A 169 -0.64 -10.33 4.28
N ILE A 170 -1.87 -9.81 4.17
CA ILE A 170 -3.02 -10.55 3.65
C ILE A 170 -3.43 -9.98 2.29
N PRO A 171 -3.57 -10.84 1.23
CA PRO A 171 -4.10 -10.42 -0.06
C PRO A 171 -5.47 -9.73 0.07
N GLY A 172 -5.62 -8.58 -0.61
CA GLY A 172 -6.83 -7.76 -0.56
C GLY A 172 -6.94 -6.84 0.66
N LYS A 173 -6.05 -6.95 1.66
CA LYS A 173 -5.98 -6.06 2.82
C LYS A 173 -4.77 -5.13 2.75
N ASN A 174 -3.59 -5.68 2.88
CA ASN A 174 -2.32 -4.97 2.85
C ASN A 174 -1.29 -5.61 1.89
N LEU A 175 -1.75 -6.53 1.04
CA LEU A 175 -1.00 -7.12 -0.06
C LEU A 175 -1.84 -7.06 -1.33
N ILE A 176 -1.31 -6.45 -2.37
CA ILE A 176 -1.82 -6.53 -3.74
C ILE A 176 -1.06 -7.63 -4.45
N VAL A 177 -1.80 -8.50 -5.13
CA VAL A 177 -1.25 -9.56 -5.96
C VAL A 177 -1.77 -9.38 -7.37
N THR A 178 -0.85 -9.24 -8.31
CA THR A 178 -1.14 -9.24 -9.74
C THR A 178 -0.35 -10.35 -10.42
N TYR A 179 -0.85 -10.83 -11.52
CA TYR A 179 -0.22 -11.95 -12.22
C TYR A 179 -0.44 -11.84 -13.72
N GLU A 180 0.47 -12.50 -14.45
CA GLU A 180 0.38 -12.64 -15.90
C GLU A 180 0.92 -14.00 -16.36
N THR A 181 0.59 -14.34 -17.58
CA THR A 181 1.11 -15.50 -18.33
C THR A 181 1.50 -15.06 -19.74
N VAL A 182 2.18 -15.90 -20.49
CA VAL A 182 2.52 -15.60 -21.88
C VAL A 182 1.26 -15.27 -22.72
N ASN A 183 0.14 -15.94 -22.43
CA ASN A 183 -1.13 -15.76 -23.16
C ASN A 183 -2.07 -14.71 -22.55
N SER A 184 -1.77 -14.22 -21.35
CA SER A 184 -2.56 -13.23 -20.64
C SER A 184 -1.63 -12.22 -19.98
N PRO A 185 -1.11 -11.23 -20.74
CA PRO A 185 -0.18 -10.24 -20.23
C PRO A 185 -0.88 -9.26 -19.26
N ILE A 186 -0.07 -8.49 -18.55
CA ILE A 186 -0.54 -7.47 -17.62
C ILE A 186 -1.51 -6.49 -18.30
N VAL A 187 -2.62 -6.19 -17.62
CA VAL A 187 -3.64 -5.25 -18.10
C VAL A 187 -3.53 -3.95 -17.31
N ILE A 188 -3.17 -2.87 -17.98
CA ILE A 188 -2.94 -1.54 -17.34
C ILE A 188 -4.16 -1.07 -16.56
N GLN A 189 -5.36 -1.27 -17.09
CA GLN A 189 -6.61 -0.90 -16.42
C GLN A 189 -6.79 -1.60 -15.06
N HIS A 190 -6.33 -2.85 -14.93
CA HIS A 190 -6.36 -3.57 -13.66
C HIS A 190 -5.41 -2.94 -12.64
N ILE A 191 -4.22 -2.51 -13.07
CA ILE A 191 -3.26 -1.80 -12.22
C ILE A 191 -3.85 -0.47 -11.76
N GLN A 192 -4.42 0.30 -12.68
CA GLN A 192 -5.09 1.57 -12.38
C GLN A 192 -6.22 1.39 -11.37
N LEU A 193 -7.03 0.33 -11.53
CA LEU A 193 -8.10 0.01 -10.58
C LEU A 193 -7.55 -0.28 -9.16
N GLN A 194 -6.45 -1.03 -9.03
CA GLN A 194 -5.81 -1.26 -7.74
C GLN A 194 -5.34 0.06 -7.10
N ILE A 195 -4.76 0.96 -7.90
CA ILE A 195 -4.34 2.28 -7.43
C ILE A 195 -5.55 3.10 -6.93
N GLU A 196 -6.67 3.11 -7.67
CA GLU A 196 -7.87 3.82 -7.24
C GLU A 196 -8.47 3.23 -5.95
N ILE A 197 -8.46 1.89 -5.81
CA ILE A 197 -8.86 1.23 -4.55
C ILE A 197 -7.95 1.65 -3.40
N LEU A 198 -6.63 1.70 -3.61
CA LEU A 198 -5.70 2.19 -2.60
C LEU A 198 -6.01 3.62 -2.16
N LYS A 199 -6.35 4.49 -3.10
CA LYS A 199 -6.73 5.88 -2.81
C LYS A 199 -8.08 5.96 -2.08
N GLN A 200 -9.08 5.14 -2.48
CA GLN A 200 -10.41 5.13 -1.87
C GLN A 200 -10.42 4.57 -0.46
N ASN A 201 -9.62 3.53 -0.18
CA ASN A 201 -9.40 3.03 1.18
C ASN A 201 -8.78 4.08 2.12
N MET A 202 -8.38 5.24 1.57
CA MET A 202 -8.03 6.44 2.33
C MET A 202 -9.25 7.16 2.90
N MET A 203 -10.46 6.95 2.36
CA MET A 203 -11.70 7.64 2.75
C MET A 203 -12.57 6.81 3.70
N ILE A 204 -12.27 5.55 3.90
CA ILE A 204 -13.01 4.68 4.81
C ILE A 204 -12.27 4.68 6.15
N PHE A 205 -12.90 5.27 7.14
CA PHE A 205 -12.46 5.31 8.55
C PHE A 205 -12.16 3.91 9.10
N PRO A 206 -11.30 3.81 10.13
CA PRO A 206 -10.92 2.55 10.75
C PRO A 206 -12.10 1.77 11.32
#